data_30c58364a973b3a75b942e1a68a18825
#
_entry.id   30c58364a973b3a75b942e1a68a18825
#
_cell.length_a   1.000
_cell.length_b   1.000
_cell.length_c   1.000
_cell.angle_alpha   90.00
_cell.angle_beta   90.00
_cell.angle_gamma   90.00
#
_symmetry.space_group_name_H-M   'P 1'
#
loop_
_entity.id
_entity.type
_entity.pdbx_description
1 polymer ?
#
loop_
_entity_poly.entity_id
_entity_poly.type
_entity_poly.pdbx_seq_one_letter_code
_entity_poly.pdbx_strand_id
1 'polypeptide(L)'
;MQELAVKKEKQENIEKTESRVDRGQAEIKVPVNKIIPFSSVDGPGNRTAIFLQACNLDCKYCHNPETRALCIHCGDCIPGCPVKAIYWEEGRVAFSPEKCIGCDQCIHVCTHNASPRIRRMSAEEVFQEASKNLPFIRGITVSGGEC
;
A
#
# COMPACT_ATOMS: atom_id res chain seq x y z
N MET A 1 -35.92 4.20 20.62
CA MET A 1 -35.44 5.59 20.60
C MET A 1 -33.94 5.72 20.71
N GLN A 2 -33.20 4.86 21.43
CA GLN A 2 -31.75 4.91 21.57
C GLN A 2 -30.97 4.58 20.28
N GLU A 3 -31.44 3.64 19.46
CA GLU A 3 -30.78 3.26 18.19
C GLU A 3 -30.77 4.38 17.13
N LEU A 4 -31.81 5.19 17.11
CA LEU A 4 -31.89 6.35 16.19
C LEU A 4 -30.93 7.48 16.59
N ALA A 5 -30.68 7.66 17.89
CA ALA A 5 -29.71 8.63 18.39
C ALA A 5 -28.28 8.26 18.02
N VAL A 6 -27.91 6.99 18.18
CA VAL A 6 -26.57 6.46 17.84
C VAL A 6 -26.30 6.54 16.32
N LYS A 7 -27.31 6.33 15.48
CA LYS A 7 -27.19 6.48 14.04
C LYS A 7 -26.99 7.95 13.63
N LYS A 8 -27.70 8.89 14.27
CA LYS A 8 -27.52 10.34 14.03
C LYS A 8 -26.13 10.82 14.44
N GLU A 9 -25.64 10.44 15.62
CA GLU A 9 -24.28 10.81 16.07
C GLU A 9 -23.20 10.26 15.14
N LYS A 10 -23.34 9.04 14.62
CA LYS A 10 -22.42 8.48 13.63
C LYS A 10 -22.46 9.25 12.31
N GLN A 11 -23.64 9.63 11.85
CA GLN A 11 -23.81 10.40 10.61
C GLN A 11 -23.19 11.81 10.74
N GLU A 12 -23.45 12.51 11.85
CA GLU A 12 -22.87 13.85 12.12
C GLU A 12 -21.35 13.80 12.29
N ASN A 13 -20.79 12.71 12.83
CA ASN A 13 -19.34 12.54 12.93
C ASN A 13 -18.69 12.24 11.56
N ILE A 14 -19.38 11.54 10.66
CA ILE A 14 -18.92 11.31 9.28
C ILE A 14 -18.91 12.64 8.53
N GLU A 15 -19.99 13.41 8.57
CA GLU A 15 -20.09 14.73 7.91
C GLU A 15 -19.07 15.73 8.43
N LYS A 16 -18.79 15.75 9.75
CA LYS A 16 -17.74 16.58 10.36
C LYS A 16 -16.33 16.15 9.95
N THR A 17 -16.12 14.87 9.65
CA THR A 17 -14.84 14.35 9.18
C THR A 17 -14.64 14.71 7.71
N GLU A 18 -15.68 14.60 6.89
CA GLU A 18 -15.65 15.00 5.48
C GLU A 18 -15.40 16.51 5.30
N SER A 19 -16.00 17.36 6.13
CA SER A 19 -15.78 18.83 6.08
C SER A 19 -14.39 19.29 6.53
N ARG A 20 -13.60 18.42 7.18
CA ARG A 20 -12.20 18.70 7.56
C ARG A 20 -11.18 18.38 6.46
N VAL A 21 -11.54 17.56 5.46
CA VAL A 21 -10.66 17.16 4.37
C VAL A 21 -10.58 18.20 3.26
N ASP A 22 -11.55 19.12 3.18
CA ASP A 22 -11.63 20.11 2.11
C ASP A 22 -10.89 21.43 2.46
N ARG A 23 -9.56 21.35 2.61
CA ARG A 23 -8.70 22.52 2.59
C ARG A 23 -7.51 22.30 1.67
N GLY A 24 -7.70 22.54 0.37
CA GLY A 24 -6.67 22.96 -0.61
C GLY A 24 -5.26 22.34 -0.49
N GLN A 25 -5.12 21.15 0.14
CA GLN A 25 -3.86 20.44 0.22
C GLN A 25 -3.73 19.60 -1.05
N ALA A 26 -2.64 19.80 -1.76
CA ALA A 26 -2.24 18.85 -2.80
C ALA A 26 -2.41 17.43 -2.26
N GLU A 27 -3.15 16.59 -2.97
CA GLU A 27 -3.48 15.23 -2.57
C GLU A 27 -2.21 14.45 -2.20
N ILE A 28 -2.04 14.17 -0.92
CA ILE A 28 -0.86 13.44 -0.42
C ILE A 28 -0.95 11.99 -0.89
N LYS A 29 0.00 11.58 -1.73
CA LYS A 29 0.11 10.18 -2.19
C LYS A 29 1.32 9.50 -1.54
N VAL A 30 1.05 8.38 -0.89
CA VAL A 30 2.08 7.55 -0.27
C VAL A 30 2.46 6.37 -1.18
N PRO A 31 3.71 5.88 -1.11
CA PRO A 31 4.12 4.71 -1.86
C PRO A 31 3.56 3.44 -1.22
N VAL A 32 2.63 2.77 -1.89
CA VAL A 32 2.06 1.49 -1.50
C VAL A 32 2.77 0.36 -2.25
N ASN A 33 3.37 -0.57 -1.52
CA ASN A 33 4.07 -1.74 -2.07
C ASN A 33 3.06 -2.79 -2.56
N LYS A 34 2.18 -3.24 -1.66
CA LYS A 34 1.14 -4.20 -1.98
C LYS A 34 -0.07 -4.03 -1.07
N ILE A 35 -1.22 -4.49 -1.56
CA ILE A 35 -2.45 -4.66 -0.78
C ILE A 35 -2.82 -6.13 -0.88
N ILE A 36 -2.93 -6.81 0.26
CA ILE A 36 -3.41 -8.18 0.37
C ILE A 36 -4.88 -8.11 0.77
N PRO A 37 -5.81 -8.51 -0.12
CA PRO A 37 -7.24 -8.39 0.13
C PRO A 37 -7.70 -9.13 1.39
N PHE A 38 -7.13 -10.33 1.61
CA PHE A 38 -7.51 -11.20 2.72
C PHE A 38 -6.25 -11.77 3.38
N SER A 39 -6.04 -11.43 4.64
CA SER A 39 -4.95 -11.96 5.46
C SER A 39 -5.46 -12.36 6.84
N SER A 40 -5.11 -13.54 7.29
CA SER A 40 -5.37 -14.05 8.64
C SER A 40 -4.15 -13.99 9.56
N VAL A 41 -3.00 -13.53 9.03
CA VAL A 41 -1.71 -13.49 9.75
C VAL A 41 -1.27 -12.07 10.13
N ASP A 42 -1.86 -11.06 9.49
CA ASP A 42 -1.50 -9.65 9.71
C ASP A 42 -2.40 -8.98 10.79
N GLY A 43 -2.81 -9.74 11.80
CA GLY A 43 -3.61 -9.29 12.93
C GLY A 43 -4.83 -10.16 13.19
N PRO A 44 -5.65 -9.83 14.22
CA PRO A 44 -6.75 -10.68 14.65
C PRO A 44 -7.89 -10.70 13.62
N GLY A 45 -8.29 -11.90 13.23
CA GLY A 45 -9.37 -12.15 12.25
C GLY A 45 -8.90 -11.95 10.81
N ASN A 46 -9.83 -12.03 9.86
CA ASN A 46 -9.55 -11.78 8.45
C ASN A 46 -9.47 -10.27 8.19
N ARG A 47 -8.40 -9.82 7.56
CA ARG A 47 -8.09 -8.39 7.37
C ARG A 47 -7.62 -8.10 5.94
N THR A 48 -7.85 -6.88 5.47
CA THR A 48 -7.07 -6.36 4.34
C THR A 48 -5.77 -5.78 4.89
N ALA A 49 -4.63 -6.29 4.42
CA ALA A 49 -3.31 -5.80 4.81
C ALA A 49 -2.73 -4.90 3.72
N ILE A 50 -2.31 -3.69 4.12
CA ILE A 50 -1.75 -2.66 3.26
C ILE A 50 -0.29 -2.48 3.66
N PHE A 51 0.63 -2.71 2.72
CA PHE A 51 2.06 -2.57 2.96
C PHE A 51 2.58 -1.31 2.28
N LEU A 52 3.05 -0.38 3.10
CA LEU A 52 3.69 0.85 2.63
C LEU A 52 5.16 0.61 2.28
N GLN A 53 5.74 1.50 1.50
CA GLN A 53 7.16 1.52 1.14
C GLN A 53 7.84 2.69 1.82
N ALA A 54 9.10 2.54 2.16
CA ALA A 54 9.97 3.38 2.93
C ALA A 54 9.84 3.17 4.44
N CYS A 55 10.98 3.01 5.09
CA CYS A 55 11.09 2.79 6.54
C CYS A 55 12.32 3.54 7.04
N ASN A 56 12.19 4.23 8.17
CA ASN A 56 13.28 4.91 8.85
C ASN A 56 14.02 4.00 9.85
N LEU A 57 13.57 2.73 9.98
CA LEU A 57 14.17 1.75 10.87
C LEU A 57 15.06 0.77 10.10
N ASP A 58 16.04 0.18 10.80
CA ASP A 58 16.94 -0.86 10.29
C ASP A 58 16.90 -2.10 11.19
N CYS A 59 15.73 -2.71 11.32
CA CYS A 59 15.54 -3.88 12.15
C CYS A 59 16.30 -5.07 11.57
N LYS A 60 17.16 -5.71 12.38
CA LYS A 60 17.94 -6.90 11.98
C LYS A 60 17.05 -8.11 11.61
N TYR A 61 15.83 -8.14 12.13
CA TYR A 61 14.84 -9.19 11.90
C TYR A 61 13.62 -8.66 11.11
N CYS A 62 13.84 -7.72 10.20
CA CYS A 62 12.77 -7.17 9.39
C CYS A 62 12.07 -8.26 8.58
N HIS A 63 10.75 -8.33 8.68
CA HIS A 63 9.92 -9.33 7.99
C HIS A 63 9.69 -9.00 6.52
N ASN A 64 9.79 -7.70 6.16
CA ASN A 64 9.57 -7.21 4.80
C ASN A 64 10.73 -6.29 4.37
N PRO A 65 11.96 -6.83 4.24
CA PRO A 65 13.16 -6.01 3.97
C PRO A 65 13.05 -5.21 2.67
N GLU A 66 12.30 -5.70 1.69
CA GLU A 66 12.04 -5.04 0.41
C GLU A 66 11.21 -3.75 0.52
N THR A 67 10.56 -3.54 1.68
CA THR A 67 9.78 -2.31 1.92
C THR A 67 10.60 -1.20 2.56
N ARG A 68 11.87 -1.44 2.89
CA ARG A 68 12.70 -0.49 3.65
C ARG A 68 13.10 0.74 2.83
N ALA A 69 13.62 0.54 1.64
CA ALA A 69 14.14 1.62 0.82
C ALA A 69 13.21 1.99 -0.33
N LEU A 70 13.25 3.24 -0.74
CA LEU A 70 12.63 3.66 -2.01
C LEU A 70 13.51 3.23 -3.19
N CYS A 71 12.89 2.88 -4.31
CA CYS A 71 13.59 2.57 -5.54
C CYS A 71 14.40 3.80 -6.01
N ILE A 72 15.69 3.61 -6.25
CA ILE A 72 16.61 4.64 -6.76
C ILE A 72 16.66 4.66 -8.28
N HIS A 73 15.87 3.85 -8.95
CA HIS A 73 15.78 3.75 -10.40
C HIS A 73 17.08 3.36 -11.10
N CYS A 74 17.90 2.48 -10.49
CA CYS A 74 19.14 1.98 -11.13
C CYS A 74 18.88 1.09 -12.36
N GLY A 75 17.74 0.40 -12.42
CA GLY A 75 17.35 -0.46 -13.55
C GLY A 75 17.82 -1.91 -13.46
N ASP A 76 18.61 -2.30 -12.46
CA ASP A 76 19.21 -3.64 -12.33
C ASP A 76 18.18 -4.77 -12.32
N CYS A 77 16.94 -4.47 -11.88
CA CYS A 77 15.85 -5.44 -11.85
C CYS A 77 15.13 -5.63 -13.20
N ILE A 78 15.33 -4.75 -14.17
CA ILE A 78 14.62 -4.81 -15.47
C ILE A 78 14.98 -6.07 -16.25
N PRO A 79 16.26 -6.43 -16.44
CA PRO A 79 16.62 -7.66 -17.17
C PRO A 79 16.10 -8.93 -16.50
N GLY A 80 15.93 -8.89 -15.17
CA GLY A 80 15.46 -10.04 -14.40
C GLY A 80 13.94 -10.27 -14.46
N CYS A 81 13.16 -9.37 -15.05
CA CYS A 81 11.72 -9.50 -15.12
C CYS A 81 11.27 -10.34 -16.33
N PRO A 82 10.81 -11.61 -16.13
CA PRO A 82 10.51 -12.53 -17.23
C PRO A 82 9.33 -12.05 -18.10
N VAL A 83 8.42 -11.27 -17.53
CA VAL A 83 7.21 -10.79 -18.22
C VAL A 83 7.29 -9.30 -18.56
N LYS A 84 8.46 -8.67 -18.39
CA LYS A 84 8.69 -7.25 -18.67
C LYS A 84 7.68 -6.32 -17.98
N ALA A 85 7.26 -6.69 -16.77
CA ALA A 85 6.41 -5.85 -15.94
C ALA A 85 7.17 -4.67 -15.31
N ILE A 86 8.51 -4.75 -15.27
CA ILE A 86 9.42 -3.67 -14.88
C ILE A 86 10.11 -3.16 -16.15
N TYR A 87 10.07 -1.86 -16.36
CA TYR A 87 10.60 -1.26 -17.60
C TYR A 87 11.07 0.18 -17.35
N TRP A 88 11.76 0.76 -18.33
CA TRP A 88 12.12 2.17 -18.33
C TRP A 88 10.97 3.02 -18.88
N GLU A 89 10.66 4.10 -18.19
CA GLU A 89 9.71 5.13 -18.62
C GLU A 89 10.23 6.50 -18.16
N GLU A 90 10.45 7.40 -19.08
CA GLU A 90 10.92 8.77 -18.82
C GLU A 90 12.16 8.85 -17.89
N GLY A 91 13.11 7.92 -18.06
CA GLY A 91 14.32 7.86 -17.26
C GLY A 91 14.14 7.30 -15.85
N ARG A 92 12.99 6.68 -15.57
CA ARG A 92 12.67 6.03 -14.30
C ARG A 92 12.27 4.59 -14.52
N VAL A 93 12.50 3.77 -13.49
CA VAL A 93 11.97 2.41 -13.46
C VAL A 93 10.47 2.49 -13.16
N ALA A 94 9.67 1.97 -14.08
CA ALA A 94 8.22 1.90 -13.99
C ALA A 94 7.75 0.46 -13.78
N PHE A 95 6.53 0.30 -13.31
CA PHE A 95 5.91 -0.98 -12.99
C PHE A 95 4.49 -1.07 -13.57
N SER A 96 4.20 -2.18 -14.28
CA SER A 96 2.86 -2.53 -14.76
C SER A 96 2.29 -3.68 -13.93
N PRO A 97 1.31 -3.43 -13.04
CA PRO A 97 0.66 -4.47 -12.24
C PRO A 97 -0.01 -5.56 -13.10
N GLU A 98 -0.57 -5.16 -14.25
CA GLU A 98 -1.33 -6.06 -15.14
C GLU A 98 -0.46 -7.15 -15.77
N LYS A 99 0.84 -6.86 -15.96
CA LYS A 99 1.80 -7.82 -16.50
C LYS A 99 2.46 -8.66 -15.42
N CYS A 100 2.40 -8.23 -14.15
CA CYS A 100 3.16 -8.86 -13.07
C CYS A 100 2.57 -10.21 -12.68
N ILE A 101 3.42 -11.24 -12.67
CA ILE A 101 3.07 -12.61 -12.22
C ILE A 101 3.46 -12.89 -10.77
N GLY A 102 3.97 -11.91 -10.02
CA GLY A 102 4.32 -12.06 -8.61
C GLY A 102 5.55 -12.94 -8.32
N CYS A 103 6.47 -13.12 -9.27
CA CYS A 103 7.62 -14.02 -9.12
C CYS A 103 8.75 -13.51 -8.22
N ASP A 104 8.68 -12.27 -7.75
CA ASP A 104 9.61 -11.57 -6.84
C ASP A 104 11.06 -11.43 -7.33
N GLN A 105 11.39 -11.79 -8.57
CA GLN A 105 12.74 -11.67 -9.12
C GLN A 105 13.31 -10.26 -9.02
N CYS A 106 12.47 -9.23 -9.24
CA CYS A 106 12.89 -7.83 -9.12
C CYS A 106 13.30 -7.43 -7.69
N ILE A 107 12.78 -8.13 -6.68
CA ILE A 107 13.15 -7.94 -5.27
C ILE A 107 14.46 -8.68 -4.98
N HIS A 108 14.59 -9.91 -5.44
CA HIS A 108 15.78 -10.75 -5.20
C HIS A 108 17.06 -10.17 -5.83
N VAL A 109 16.97 -9.54 -6.99
CA VAL A 109 18.13 -8.92 -7.64
C VAL A 109 18.44 -7.51 -7.14
N CYS A 110 17.57 -6.93 -6.33
CA CYS A 110 17.75 -5.55 -5.84
C CYS A 110 18.77 -5.49 -4.71
N THR A 111 19.91 -4.85 -4.95
CA THR A 111 20.97 -4.64 -3.95
C THR A 111 20.63 -3.52 -2.95
N HIS A 112 19.55 -2.78 -3.17
CA HIS A 112 19.16 -1.61 -2.39
C HIS A 112 18.02 -1.89 -1.40
N ASN A 113 17.58 -3.15 -1.24
CA ASN A 113 16.43 -3.53 -0.40
C ASN A 113 15.19 -2.70 -0.70
N ALA A 114 14.91 -2.49 -1.98
CA ALA A 114 13.78 -1.71 -2.47
C ALA A 114 12.91 -2.54 -3.41
N SER A 115 11.62 -2.27 -3.41
CA SER A 115 10.72 -2.81 -4.42
C SER A 115 10.46 -1.76 -5.52
N PRO A 116 10.60 -2.10 -6.80
CA PRO A 116 10.12 -1.24 -7.88
C PRO A 116 8.60 -1.28 -8.04
N ARG A 117 7.92 -2.24 -7.40
CA ARG A 117 6.48 -2.50 -7.52
C ARG A 117 5.68 -1.61 -6.57
N ILE A 118 5.83 -0.31 -6.69
CA ILE A 118 5.09 0.65 -5.87
C ILE A 118 4.03 1.38 -6.69
N ARG A 119 2.88 1.63 -6.07
CA ARG A 119 1.84 2.53 -6.56
C ARG A 119 1.76 3.73 -5.62
N ARG A 120 1.76 4.94 -6.17
CA ARG A 120 1.49 6.12 -5.37
C ARG A 120 -0.01 6.30 -5.24
N MET A 121 -0.53 6.14 -4.03
CA MET A 121 -1.96 6.16 -3.74
C MET A 121 -2.28 7.19 -2.67
N SER A 122 -3.40 7.87 -2.84
CA SER A 122 -3.98 8.70 -1.79
C SER A 122 -4.69 7.84 -0.74
N ALA A 123 -5.03 8.45 0.40
CA ALA A 123 -5.81 7.77 1.43
C ALA A 123 -7.16 7.30 0.89
N GLU A 124 -7.81 8.10 0.03
CA GLU A 124 -9.08 7.75 -0.61
C GLU A 124 -8.93 6.55 -1.55
N GLU A 125 -7.91 6.53 -2.42
CA GLU A 125 -7.65 5.41 -3.32
C GLU A 125 -7.39 4.11 -2.55
N VAL A 126 -6.65 4.18 -1.43
CA VAL A 126 -6.39 3.03 -0.55
C VAL A 126 -7.67 2.56 0.12
N PHE A 127 -8.50 3.50 0.61
CA PHE A 127 -9.78 3.19 1.24
C PHE A 127 -10.74 2.52 0.24
N GLN A 128 -10.84 3.00 -0.98
CA GLN A 128 -11.68 2.40 -2.02
C GLN A 128 -11.24 0.98 -2.35
N GLU A 129 -9.93 0.70 -2.43
CA GLU A 129 -9.45 -0.66 -2.63
C GLU A 129 -9.79 -1.58 -1.45
N ALA A 130 -9.59 -1.12 -0.21
CA ALA A 130 -9.92 -1.89 0.98
C ALA A 130 -11.43 -2.12 1.13
N SER A 131 -12.24 -1.14 0.75
CA SER A 131 -13.71 -1.18 0.87
C SER A 131 -14.35 -2.29 0.05
N LYS A 132 -13.74 -2.72 -1.05
CA LYS A 132 -14.19 -3.87 -1.84
C LYS A 132 -14.28 -5.15 -1.02
N ASN A 133 -13.50 -5.24 0.05
CA ASN A 133 -13.38 -6.44 0.90
C ASN A 133 -14.20 -6.36 2.20
N LEU A 134 -14.82 -5.22 2.51
CA LEU A 134 -15.54 -4.98 3.77
C LEU A 134 -16.53 -6.08 4.18
N PRO A 135 -17.30 -6.72 3.26
CA PRO A 135 -18.22 -7.80 3.64
C PRO A 135 -17.50 -9.04 4.21
N PHE A 136 -16.21 -9.21 3.96
CA PHE A 136 -15.44 -10.42 4.26
C PHE A 136 -14.34 -10.22 5.29
N ILE A 137 -14.06 -8.98 5.71
CA ILE A 137 -12.98 -8.64 6.63
C ILE A 137 -13.51 -8.06 7.94
N ARG A 138 -12.72 -8.20 9.00
CA ARG A 138 -12.99 -7.58 10.31
C ARG A 138 -12.25 -6.25 10.51
N GLY A 139 -11.33 -5.92 9.63
CA GLY A 139 -10.57 -4.69 9.74
C GLY A 139 -9.46 -4.57 8.71
N ILE A 140 -8.71 -3.50 8.81
CA ILE A 140 -7.56 -3.18 7.97
C ILE A 140 -6.31 -3.19 8.85
N THR A 141 -5.19 -3.66 8.31
CA THR A 141 -3.86 -3.51 8.90
C THR A 141 -3.00 -2.70 7.96
N VAL A 142 -2.34 -1.68 8.48
CA VAL A 142 -1.30 -0.92 7.75
C VAL A 142 0.05 -1.35 8.30
N SER A 143 0.97 -1.69 7.42
CA SER A 143 2.29 -2.24 7.74
C SER A 143 3.27 -1.97 6.59
N GLY A 144 4.39 -2.70 6.54
CA GLY A 144 5.42 -2.58 5.50
C GLY A 144 6.57 -1.75 5.99
N GLY A 145 6.77 -0.55 5.44
CA GLY A 145 7.62 0.48 6.03
C GLY A 145 7.05 0.99 7.34
N GLU A 146 7.74 1.91 8.00
CA GLU A 146 7.17 2.58 9.18
C GLU A 146 6.05 3.53 8.71
N CYS A 147 4.84 3.34 9.26
CA CYS A 147 3.61 4.05 8.90
C CYS A 147 3.16 5.05 9.97
#